data_11a77eed7a12d9447c61cfd651d3372c
#
_entry.id   11a77eed7a12d9447c61cfd651d3372c
#
_cell.length_a   1.000
_cell.length_b   1.000
_cell.length_c   1.000
_cell.angle_alpha   90.00
_cell.angle_beta   90.00
_cell.angle_gamma   90.00
#
_symmetry.space_group_name_H-M   'P 1'
#
loop_
_entity.id
_entity.type
_entity.pdbx_description
1 polymer ?
#
loop_
_entity_poly.entity_id
_entity_poly.type
_entity_poly.pdbx_seq_one_letter_code
_entity_poly.pdbx_strand_id
1 'polypeptide(L)'
;MARRSSMTRARELHVLLDEHARNLSTCSRCTFDDAAVRPVISSAREPLAMLVGQAPGKTEVLDRRPFAGRAGRTLFRWFADVGITEEVARRRIYIAAITRCFPGPSPSGRGDRVPSPVQIANCSSWLNAEIELIAPRVIILVGRLAIERFLGPQPLAKQVGREFRVRELPGSPVAIPLPHPSGASSWIHAPGHAELVRSALRRIAARLPELVRESDRARSVA
;
A
#
# COMPACT_ATOMS: atom_id res chain seq x y z
N MET A 1 -8.57 -29.19 14.72
CA MET A 1 -8.58 -27.97 15.57
C MET A 1 -7.99 -26.72 14.89
N ALA A 2 -6.85 -26.77 14.22
CA ALA A 2 -6.20 -25.58 13.60
C ALA A 2 -7.06 -24.79 12.60
N ARG A 3 -7.87 -25.42 11.74
CA ARG A 3 -8.74 -24.75 10.77
C ARG A 3 -9.87 -23.93 11.42
N ARG A 4 -10.47 -24.38 12.51
CA ARG A 4 -11.51 -23.63 13.25
C ARG A 4 -10.94 -22.36 13.88
N SER A 5 -9.75 -22.43 14.50
CA SER A 5 -9.06 -21.27 15.08
C SER A 5 -8.68 -20.22 14.03
N SER A 6 -8.23 -20.64 12.84
CA SER A 6 -7.90 -19.75 11.73
C SER A 6 -9.12 -19.01 11.18
N MET A 7 -10.27 -19.68 11.03
CA MET A 7 -11.52 -19.07 10.57
C MET A 7 -12.08 -18.04 11.58
N THR A 8 -11.96 -18.32 12.88
CA THR A 8 -12.39 -17.39 13.94
C THR A 8 -11.54 -16.11 13.90
N ARG A 9 -10.22 -16.25 13.82
CA ARG A 9 -9.29 -15.09 13.72
C ARG A 9 -9.53 -14.24 12.47
N ALA A 10 -9.81 -14.84 11.30
CA ALA A 10 -10.12 -14.12 10.09
C ALA A 10 -11.41 -13.29 10.22
N ARG A 11 -12.46 -13.87 10.85
CA ARG A 11 -13.71 -13.15 11.12
C ARG A 11 -13.52 -11.99 12.09
N GLU A 12 -12.77 -12.20 13.16
CA GLU A 12 -12.43 -11.16 14.13
C GLU A 12 -11.68 -10.00 13.46
N LEU A 13 -10.66 -10.31 12.67
CA LEU A 13 -9.91 -9.29 11.91
C LEU A 13 -10.83 -8.51 10.95
N HIS A 14 -11.73 -9.19 10.26
CA HIS A 14 -12.71 -8.55 9.37
C HIS A 14 -13.56 -7.51 10.13
N VAL A 15 -14.12 -7.89 11.28
CA VAL A 15 -14.94 -7.00 12.11
C VAL A 15 -14.13 -5.79 12.60
N LEU A 16 -12.90 -6.01 13.07
CA LEU A 16 -12.02 -4.95 13.55
C LEU A 16 -11.60 -3.99 12.42
N LEU A 17 -11.34 -4.50 11.22
CA LEU A 17 -11.02 -3.66 10.06
C LEU A 17 -12.24 -2.85 9.59
N ASP A 18 -13.45 -3.39 9.70
CA ASP A 18 -14.68 -2.65 9.40
C ASP A 18 -14.95 -1.54 10.41
N GLU A 19 -14.74 -1.80 11.69
CA GLU A 19 -14.84 -0.79 12.74
C GLU A 19 -13.80 0.31 12.56
N HIS A 20 -12.55 -0.06 12.32
CA HIS A 20 -11.47 0.87 12.02
C HIS A 20 -11.81 1.73 10.78
N ALA A 21 -12.33 1.14 9.71
CA ALA A 21 -12.72 1.85 8.49
C ALA A 21 -13.84 2.86 8.76
N ARG A 22 -14.86 2.50 9.56
CA ARG A 22 -15.92 3.44 9.98
C ARG A 22 -15.35 4.63 10.74
N ASN A 23 -14.49 4.39 11.73
CA ASN A 23 -13.87 5.44 12.53
C ASN A 23 -12.95 6.34 11.69
N LEU A 24 -12.13 5.75 10.81
CA LEU A 24 -11.27 6.49 9.90
C LEU A 24 -12.08 7.35 8.91
N SER A 25 -13.23 6.86 8.43
CA SER A 25 -14.05 7.58 7.44
C SER A 25 -14.57 8.93 7.94
N THR A 26 -14.69 9.11 9.25
CA THR A 26 -15.12 10.34 9.91
C THR A 26 -13.97 11.20 10.42
N CYS A 27 -12.71 10.85 10.09
CA CYS A 27 -11.55 11.57 10.56
C CYS A 27 -11.52 13.02 10.07
N SER A 28 -11.38 13.96 11.01
CA SER A 28 -11.31 15.42 10.78
C SER A 28 -10.06 16.08 11.38
N ARG A 29 -8.99 15.31 11.59
CA ARG A 29 -7.75 15.79 12.27
C ARG A 29 -6.92 16.78 11.46
N CYS A 30 -7.19 16.93 10.17
CA CYS A 30 -6.46 17.83 9.28
C CYS A 30 -7.41 18.83 8.63
N THR A 31 -6.92 20.06 8.42
CA THR A 31 -7.58 21.07 7.60
C THR A 31 -7.09 20.95 6.17
N PHE A 32 -8.00 21.05 5.22
CA PHE A 32 -7.72 21.07 3.78
C PHE A 32 -8.42 22.28 3.15
N ASP A 33 -7.84 22.81 2.07
CA ASP A 33 -8.46 23.90 1.29
C ASP A 33 -9.80 23.47 0.67
N ASP A 34 -9.96 22.18 0.40
CA ASP A 34 -11.20 21.58 -0.08
C ASP A 34 -11.89 20.79 1.05
N ALA A 35 -13.05 21.27 1.47
CA ALA A 35 -13.87 20.63 2.51
C ALA A 35 -14.43 19.24 2.10
N ALA A 36 -14.37 18.88 0.82
CA ALA A 36 -14.78 17.58 0.31
C ALA A 36 -13.72 16.49 0.50
N VAL A 37 -12.51 16.84 0.95
CA VAL A 37 -11.44 15.85 1.20
C VAL A 37 -11.88 14.86 2.27
N ARG A 38 -11.82 13.58 1.94
CA ARG A 38 -12.18 12.45 2.82
C ARG A 38 -11.09 11.40 2.78
N PRO A 39 -10.92 10.62 3.84
CA PRO A 39 -10.00 9.50 3.85
C PRO A 39 -10.33 8.46 2.79
N VAL A 40 -9.30 7.99 2.10
CA VAL A 40 -9.37 6.86 1.17
C VAL A 40 -8.93 5.59 1.89
N ILE A 41 -9.80 4.58 1.92
CA ILE A 41 -9.67 3.41 2.79
C ILE A 41 -9.61 2.14 1.95
N SER A 42 -8.80 1.18 2.38
CA SER A 42 -8.72 -0.15 1.76
C SER A 42 -10.02 -0.93 1.91
N SER A 43 -10.40 -1.66 0.88
CA SER A 43 -11.52 -2.61 0.90
C SER A 43 -11.13 -4.03 1.32
N ALA A 44 -9.83 -4.33 1.45
CA ALA A 44 -9.38 -5.65 1.89
C ALA A 44 -9.81 -5.94 3.33
N ARG A 45 -10.38 -7.11 3.57
CA ARG A 45 -10.85 -7.56 4.90
C ARG A 45 -10.17 -8.81 5.40
N GLU A 46 -9.52 -9.54 4.50
CA GLU A 46 -8.71 -10.73 4.82
C GLU A 46 -7.31 -10.60 4.22
N PRO A 47 -6.56 -9.55 4.60
CA PRO A 47 -5.27 -9.27 3.99
C PRO A 47 -4.22 -10.30 4.39
N LEU A 48 -3.39 -10.70 3.41
CA LEU A 48 -2.17 -11.49 3.62
C LEU A 48 -0.92 -10.60 3.73
N ALA A 49 -1.02 -9.38 3.18
CA ALA A 49 0.06 -8.41 3.16
C ALA A 49 -0.50 -7.00 3.29
N MET A 50 0.40 -6.05 3.54
CA MET A 50 0.08 -4.62 3.54
C MET A 50 0.91 -3.91 2.47
N LEU A 51 0.31 -2.92 1.81
CA LEU A 51 1.00 -1.99 0.95
C LEU A 51 0.84 -0.59 1.53
N VAL A 52 1.93 0.16 1.61
CA VAL A 52 1.92 1.54 2.10
C VAL A 52 2.44 2.47 1.00
N GLY A 53 1.57 3.37 0.52
CA GLY A 53 1.93 4.45 -0.39
C GLY A 53 2.18 5.77 0.32
N GLN A 54 2.29 6.86 -0.44
CA GLN A 54 2.49 8.21 0.11
C GLN A 54 1.17 8.81 0.62
N ALA A 55 0.22 9.04 -0.28
CA ALA A 55 -1.08 9.65 -0.05
C ALA A 55 -2.00 9.34 -1.24
N PRO A 56 -3.33 9.44 -1.09
CA PRO A 56 -4.25 9.42 -2.23
C PRO A 56 -4.04 10.64 -3.14
N GLY A 57 -4.26 10.45 -4.45
CA GLY A 57 -4.40 11.54 -5.41
C GLY A 57 -5.87 11.95 -5.58
N LYS A 58 -6.12 12.93 -6.47
CA LYS A 58 -7.47 13.42 -6.76
C LYS A 58 -8.42 12.32 -7.25
N THR A 59 -7.95 11.42 -8.13
CA THR A 59 -8.76 10.31 -8.64
C THR A 59 -9.14 9.34 -7.54
N GLU A 60 -8.24 9.04 -6.62
CA GLU A 60 -8.49 8.14 -5.49
C GLU A 60 -9.56 8.70 -4.55
N VAL A 61 -9.62 10.02 -4.36
CA VAL A 61 -10.68 10.68 -3.56
C VAL A 61 -12.03 10.56 -4.24
N LEU A 62 -12.10 10.80 -5.56
CA LEU A 62 -13.34 10.68 -6.34
C LEU A 62 -13.88 9.25 -6.35
N ASP A 63 -13.01 8.29 -6.61
CA ASP A 63 -13.37 6.86 -6.71
C ASP A 63 -13.45 6.18 -5.33
N ARG A 64 -13.06 6.88 -4.25
CA ARG A 64 -12.97 6.35 -2.88
C ARG A 64 -12.21 5.02 -2.81
N ARG A 65 -11.19 4.87 -3.63
CA ARG A 65 -10.44 3.63 -3.79
C ARG A 65 -8.95 3.90 -3.93
N PRO A 66 -8.08 3.25 -3.11
CA PRO A 66 -6.63 3.41 -3.24
C PRO A 66 -6.14 2.97 -4.60
N PHE A 67 -5.17 3.68 -5.16
CA PHE A 67 -4.58 3.38 -6.47
C PHE A 67 -5.63 3.20 -7.59
N ALA A 68 -6.63 4.08 -7.65
CA ALA A 68 -7.63 4.10 -8.71
C ALA A 68 -7.12 4.76 -10.01
N GLY A 69 -6.17 5.69 -9.89
CA GLY A 69 -5.68 6.49 -10.99
C GLY A 69 -4.53 5.86 -11.81
N ARG A 70 -3.78 6.72 -12.50
CA ARG A 70 -2.68 6.31 -13.40
C ARG A 70 -1.60 5.50 -12.66
N ALA A 71 -1.22 5.90 -11.45
CA ALA A 71 -0.24 5.20 -10.64
C ALA A 71 -0.71 3.77 -10.32
N GLY A 72 -2.00 3.60 -10.01
CA GLY A 72 -2.61 2.30 -9.78
C GLY A 72 -2.54 1.39 -11.00
N ARG A 73 -2.89 1.90 -12.19
CA ARG A 73 -2.77 1.09 -13.43
C ARG A 73 -1.35 0.56 -13.65
N THR A 74 -0.33 1.37 -13.36
CA THR A 74 1.06 0.93 -13.46
C THR A 74 1.41 -0.10 -12.38
N LEU A 75 1.01 0.13 -11.13
CA LEU A 75 1.25 -0.79 -10.02
C LEU A 75 0.63 -2.18 -10.27
N PHE A 76 -0.65 -2.22 -10.69
CA PHE A 76 -1.33 -3.50 -10.92
C PHE A 76 -0.84 -4.21 -12.17
N ARG A 77 -0.35 -3.48 -13.19
CA ARG A 77 0.37 -4.11 -14.31
C ARG A 77 1.66 -4.76 -13.82
N TRP A 78 2.44 -4.11 -12.96
CA TRP A 78 3.63 -4.74 -12.35
C TRP A 78 3.29 -6.00 -11.55
N PHE A 79 2.17 -6.00 -10.82
CA PHE A 79 1.71 -7.21 -10.13
C PHE A 79 1.28 -8.29 -11.11
N ALA A 80 0.62 -7.93 -12.20
CA ALA A 80 0.25 -8.87 -13.26
C ALA A 80 1.47 -9.54 -13.93
N ASP A 81 2.58 -8.80 -14.10
CA ASP A 81 3.85 -9.32 -14.63
C ASP A 81 4.44 -10.48 -13.79
N VAL A 82 4.01 -10.61 -12.52
CA VAL A 82 4.41 -11.71 -11.62
C VAL A 82 3.23 -12.60 -11.21
N GLY A 83 2.16 -12.59 -12.00
CA GLY A 83 1.02 -13.49 -11.84
C GLY A 83 -0.03 -13.07 -10.79
N ILE A 84 0.01 -11.86 -10.27
CA ILE A 84 -0.96 -11.36 -9.29
C ILE A 84 -1.95 -10.42 -9.99
N THR A 85 -3.24 -10.80 -10.09
CA THR A 85 -4.27 -9.95 -10.70
C THR A 85 -4.64 -8.78 -9.79
N GLU A 86 -5.14 -7.68 -10.38
CA GLU A 86 -5.62 -6.51 -9.63
C GLU A 86 -6.71 -6.89 -8.63
N GLU A 87 -7.64 -7.75 -9.03
CA GLU A 87 -8.74 -8.21 -8.18
C GLU A 87 -8.22 -8.90 -6.93
N VAL A 88 -7.31 -9.87 -7.08
CA VAL A 88 -6.72 -10.60 -5.95
C VAL A 88 -5.86 -9.65 -5.10
N ALA A 89 -5.06 -8.78 -5.72
CA ALA A 89 -4.27 -7.80 -4.99
C ALA A 89 -5.15 -6.90 -4.11
N ARG A 90 -6.25 -6.37 -4.65
CA ARG A 90 -7.19 -5.50 -3.90
C ARG A 90 -7.92 -6.22 -2.78
N ARG A 91 -8.21 -7.50 -2.92
CA ARG A 91 -8.88 -8.31 -1.91
C ARG A 91 -7.92 -8.75 -0.80
N ARG A 92 -6.67 -9.08 -1.14
CA ARG A 92 -5.71 -9.76 -0.27
C ARG A 92 -4.53 -8.91 0.19
N ILE A 93 -4.38 -7.69 -0.32
CA ILE A 93 -3.39 -6.72 0.15
C ILE A 93 -4.15 -5.53 0.74
N TYR A 94 -3.91 -5.22 2.02
CA TYR A 94 -4.45 -4.00 2.62
C TYR A 94 -3.65 -2.80 2.10
N ILE A 95 -4.30 -1.96 1.30
CA ILE A 95 -3.65 -0.83 0.64
C ILE A 95 -3.83 0.42 1.49
N ALA A 96 -2.76 0.81 2.14
CA ALA A 96 -2.63 1.96 3.00
C ALA A 96 -1.75 3.06 2.38
N ALA A 97 -1.63 4.19 3.08
CA ALA A 97 -0.69 5.25 2.75
C ALA A 97 -0.22 5.98 4.03
N ILE A 98 0.87 6.74 3.96
CA ILE A 98 1.35 7.55 5.09
C ILE A 98 0.29 8.54 5.56
N THR A 99 -0.47 9.14 4.62
CA THR A 99 -1.68 9.89 4.93
C THR A 99 -2.87 9.35 4.15
N ARG A 100 -4.07 9.47 4.72
CA ARG A 100 -5.31 8.90 4.12
C ARG A 100 -6.06 9.88 3.23
N CYS A 101 -5.71 11.15 3.26
CA CYS A 101 -6.37 12.21 2.52
C CYS A 101 -5.46 12.78 1.45
N PHE A 102 -6.06 13.33 0.39
CA PHE A 102 -5.35 14.03 -0.67
C PHE A 102 -4.74 15.33 -0.15
N PRO A 103 -3.42 15.53 -0.21
CA PRO A 103 -2.76 16.72 0.33
C PRO A 103 -2.89 17.96 -0.57
N GLY A 104 -3.56 17.83 -1.72
CA GLY A 104 -3.70 18.88 -2.73
C GLY A 104 -2.73 18.73 -3.90
N PRO A 105 -2.94 19.51 -4.97
CA PRO A 105 -2.04 19.55 -6.13
C PRO A 105 -0.70 20.18 -5.75
N SER A 106 0.37 19.76 -6.40
CA SER A 106 1.68 20.41 -6.24
C SER A 106 1.63 21.87 -6.70
N PRO A 107 2.28 22.80 -5.98
CA PRO A 107 2.41 24.20 -6.42
C PRO A 107 3.05 24.36 -7.80
N SER A 108 3.87 23.40 -8.22
CA SER A 108 4.49 23.40 -9.56
C SER A 108 3.53 22.98 -10.69
N GLY A 109 2.27 22.60 -10.37
CA GLY A 109 1.31 22.06 -11.32
C GLY A 109 1.64 20.64 -11.82
N ARG A 110 2.72 20.04 -11.34
CA ARG A 110 3.14 18.68 -11.72
C ARG A 110 2.96 17.70 -10.58
N GLY A 111 1.94 16.83 -10.68
CA GLY A 111 1.64 15.80 -9.68
C GLY A 111 1.01 16.37 -8.41
N ASP A 112 1.01 15.55 -7.38
CA ASP A 112 0.40 15.85 -6.09
C ASP A 112 1.43 16.35 -5.08
N ARG A 113 0.97 17.15 -4.13
CA ARG A 113 1.79 17.64 -3.02
C ARG A 113 2.23 16.47 -2.13
N VAL A 114 3.44 16.54 -1.61
CA VAL A 114 3.86 15.64 -0.52
C VAL A 114 3.12 16.08 0.75
N PRO A 115 2.56 15.16 1.53
CA PRO A 115 1.94 15.50 2.81
C PRO A 115 2.88 16.27 3.72
N SER A 116 2.37 17.28 4.43
CA SER A 116 3.15 18.05 5.40
C SER A 116 3.49 17.20 6.62
N PRO A 117 4.54 17.56 7.39
CA PRO A 117 4.87 16.88 8.64
C PRO A 117 3.70 16.81 9.63
N VAL A 118 2.87 17.86 9.69
CA VAL A 118 1.67 17.91 10.54
C VAL A 118 0.62 16.89 10.07
N GLN A 119 0.37 16.81 8.76
CA GLN A 119 -0.56 15.80 8.20
C GLN A 119 -0.07 14.38 8.46
N ILE A 120 1.24 14.14 8.33
CA ILE A 120 1.85 12.84 8.62
C ILE A 120 1.68 12.49 10.10
N ALA A 121 1.97 13.41 11.01
CA ALA A 121 1.82 13.22 12.45
C ALA A 121 0.36 12.91 12.83
N ASN A 122 -0.59 13.71 12.35
CA ASN A 122 -2.02 13.53 12.59
C ASN A 122 -2.56 12.19 12.07
N CYS A 123 -1.99 11.68 10.98
CA CYS A 123 -2.44 10.44 10.35
C CYS A 123 -1.73 9.19 10.88
N SER A 124 -0.59 9.34 11.57
CA SER A 124 0.28 8.23 11.97
C SER A 124 -0.41 7.17 12.84
N SER A 125 -1.29 7.59 13.75
CA SER A 125 -2.03 6.67 14.63
C SER A 125 -2.95 5.73 13.86
N TRP A 126 -3.53 6.17 12.72
CA TRP A 126 -4.35 5.33 11.87
C TRP A 126 -3.52 4.23 11.19
N LEU A 127 -2.37 4.60 10.62
CA LEU A 127 -1.46 3.65 9.99
C LEU A 127 -0.90 2.65 11.02
N ASN A 128 -0.52 3.12 12.20
CA ASN A 128 -0.02 2.26 13.26
C ASN A 128 -1.10 1.25 13.71
N ALA A 129 -2.35 1.70 13.93
CA ALA A 129 -3.45 0.81 14.29
C ALA A 129 -3.71 -0.26 13.22
N GLU A 130 -3.62 0.07 11.94
CA GLU A 130 -3.75 -0.91 10.86
C GLU A 130 -2.62 -1.95 10.85
N ILE A 131 -1.39 -1.51 11.11
CA ILE A 131 -0.24 -2.40 11.22
C ILE A 131 -0.40 -3.36 12.42
N GLU A 132 -0.88 -2.84 13.56
CA GLU A 132 -1.18 -3.65 14.75
C GLU A 132 -2.29 -4.69 14.49
N LEU A 133 -3.40 -4.27 13.90
CA LEU A 133 -4.53 -5.14 13.59
C LEU A 133 -4.16 -6.26 12.61
N ILE A 134 -3.44 -5.91 11.55
CA ILE A 134 -3.11 -6.83 10.47
C ILE A 134 -1.92 -7.71 10.82
N ALA A 135 -0.93 -7.17 11.55
CA ALA A 135 0.37 -7.80 11.82
C ALA A 135 0.94 -8.47 10.55
N PRO A 136 1.20 -7.71 9.47
CA PRO A 136 1.47 -8.26 8.15
C PRO A 136 2.78 -9.06 8.13
N ARG A 137 2.83 -10.17 7.38
CA ARG A 137 4.08 -10.90 7.11
C ARG A 137 4.97 -10.19 6.09
N VAL A 138 4.34 -9.47 5.16
CA VAL A 138 5.00 -8.70 4.10
C VAL A 138 4.40 -7.30 4.07
N ILE A 139 5.27 -6.28 4.02
CA ILE A 139 4.89 -4.89 3.81
C ILE A 139 5.54 -4.37 2.53
N ILE A 140 4.75 -3.95 1.57
CA ILE A 140 5.21 -3.39 0.29
C ILE A 140 5.24 -1.87 0.44
N LEU A 141 6.42 -1.28 0.33
CA LEU A 141 6.63 0.15 0.53
C LEU A 141 6.73 0.86 -0.83
N VAL A 142 5.75 1.68 -1.17
CA VAL A 142 5.64 2.30 -2.49
C VAL A 142 5.96 3.79 -2.46
N GLY A 143 7.09 4.16 -3.06
CA GLY A 143 7.57 5.53 -3.14
C GLY A 143 8.44 5.95 -1.94
N ARG A 144 9.21 7.03 -2.16
CA ARG A 144 10.25 7.51 -1.24
C ARG A 144 9.72 7.70 0.19
N LEU A 145 8.61 8.43 0.36
CA LEU A 145 8.08 8.75 1.69
C LEU A 145 7.74 7.49 2.51
N ALA A 146 7.11 6.49 1.88
CA ALA A 146 6.80 5.23 2.55
C ALA A 146 8.08 4.45 2.88
N ILE A 147 9.04 4.40 1.96
CA ILE A 147 10.31 3.70 2.16
C ILE A 147 11.10 4.34 3.33
N GLU A 148 11.26 5.66 3.31
CA GLU A 148 12.00 6.39 4.35
C GLU A 148 11.35 6.27 5.74
N ARG A 149 10.03 6.20 5.81
CA ARG A 149 9.29 6.03 7.09
C ARG A 149 9.64 4.73 7.81
N PHE A 150 9.93 3.65 7.07
CA PHE A 150 10.16 2.32 7.65
C PHE A 150 11.61 1.86 7.58
N LEU A 151 12.40 2.36 6.64
CA LEU A 151 13.77 1.89 6.38
C LEU A 151 14.83 2.99 6.50
N GLY A 152 14.39 4.21 6.78
CA GLY A 152 15.27 5.38 6.82
C GLY A 152 15.68 5.90 5.43
N PRO A 153 16.31 7.08 5.38
CA PRO A 153 16.70 7.75 4.13
C PRO A 153 17.93 7.09 3.52
N GLN A 154 17.74 6.51 2.33
CA GLN A 154 18.79 5.94 1.50
C GLN A 154 18.45 6.14 0.01
N PRO A 155 19.43 6.13 -0.92
CA PRO A 155 19.14 6.12 -2.34
C PRO A 155 18.24 4.95 -2.72
N LEU A 156 17.17 5.21 -3.51
CA LEU A 156 16.23 4.17 -3.94
C LEU A 156 16.89 2.97 -4.60
N ALA A 157 17.96 3.17 -5.37
CA ALA A 157 18.72 2.10 -6.02
C ALA A 157 19.42 1.15 -5.02
N LYS A 158 19.62 1.58 -3.77
CA LYS A 158 20.16 0.72 -2.71
C LYS A 158 19.07 -0.06 -1.97
N GLN A 159 17.81 0.33 -2.13
CA GLN A 159 16.68 -0.27 -1.39
C GLN A 159 15.76 -1.09 -2.30
N VAL A 160 15.39 -0.59 -3.47
CA VAL A 160 14.53 -1.31 -4.43
C VAL A 160 15.22 -2.59 -4.92
N GLY A 161 14.46 -3.67 -5.07
CA GLY A 161 14.96 -4.98 -5.46
C GLY A 161 15.53 -5.83 -4.32
N ARG A 162 15.47 -5.32 -3.08
CA ARG A 162 15.94 -6.00 -1.86
C ARG A 162 14.80 -6.24 -0.87
N GLU A 163 15.10 -7.02 0.16
CA GLU A 163 14.21 -7.30 1.29
C GLU A 163 14.85 -6.80 2.58
N PHE A 164 14.03 -6.26 3.48
CA PHE A 164 14.45 -5.76 4.78
C PHE A 164 13.52 -6.31 5.86
N ARG A 165 14.08 -6.79 6.97
CA ARG A 165 13.30 -7.21 8.13
C ARG A 165 13.04 -6.00 9.02
N VAL A 166 11.77 -5.64 9.25
CA VAL A 166 11.37 -4.52 10.13
C VAL A 166 10.98 -5.12 11.48
N ARG A 167 11.96 -5.22 12.37
CA ARG A 167 11.80 -5.93 13.66
C ARG A 167 10.95 -5.17 14.65
N GLU A 168 10.83 -3.85 14.49
CA GLU A 168 10.09 -2.94 15.36
C GLU A 168 8.57 -3.03 15.16
N LEU A 169 8.13 -3.68 14.08
CA LEU A 169 6.70 -3.84 13.79
C LEU A 169 6.18 -5.21 14.25
N PRO A 170 4.89 -5.30 14.62
CA PRO A 170 4.21 -6.55 14.93
C PRO A 170 4.42 -7.60 13.84
N GLY A 171 4.80 -8.80 14.23
CA GLY A 171 5.09 -9.89 13.29
C GLY A 171 6.44 -9.77 12.56
N SER A 172 7.21 -8.70 12.81
CA SER A 172 8.51 -8.44 12.17
C SER A 172 8.45 -8.68 10.65
N PRO A 173 7.63 -7.93 9.90
CA PRO A 173 7.41 -8.17 8.48
C PRO A 173 8.68 -8.04 7.64
N VAL A 174 8.65 -8.69 6.49
CA VAL A 174 9.61 -8.41 5.41
C VAL A 174 9.10 -7.22 4.62
N ALA A 175 9.85 -6.12 4.60
CA ALA A 175 9.60 -4.95 3.78
C ALA A 175 10.22 -5.12 2.38
N ILE A 176 9.44 -4.83 1.34
CA ILE A 176 9.88 -4.88 -0.06
C ILE A 176 9.59 -3.52 -0.70
N PRO A 177 10.63 -2.69 -0.91
CA PRO A 177 10.50 -1.37 -1.52
C PRO A 177 10.21 -1.43 -3.02
N LEU A 178 9.30 -0.57 -3.47
CA LEU A 178 9.03 -0.25 -4.88
C LEU A 178 9.14 1.26 -5.10
N PRO A 179 9.63 1.73 -6.26
CA PRO A 179 9.54 3.14 -6.60
C PRO A 179 8.09 3.56 -6.77
N HIS A 180 7.82 4.87 -6.76
CA HIS A 180 6.47 5.35 -7.03
C HIS A 180 6.08 5.05 -8.49
N PRO A 181 4.92 4.41 -8.76
CA PRO A 181 4.54 3.95 -10.09
C PRO A 181 3.95 5.05 -11.00
N SER A 182 4.03 6.33 -10.60
CA SER A 182 3.59 7.43 -11.44
C SER A 182 4.58 7.67 -12.59
N GLY A 183 4.07 8.04 -13.77
CA GLY A 183 4.91 8.44 -14.90
C GLY A 183 5.72 9.72 -14.68
N ALA A 184 5.53 10.42 -13.55
CA ALA A 184 6.34 11.58 -13.16
C ALA A 184 7.71 11.17 -12.56
N SER A 185 7.89 9.90 -12.19
CA SER A 185 9.16 9.39 -11.69
C SER A 185 10.03 8.95 -12.87
N SER A 186 11.06 9.73 -13.21
CA SER A 186 12.08 9.35 -14.19
C SER A 186 13.01 8.24 -13.69
N TRP A 187 12.92 7.87 -12.41
CA TRP A 187 13.84 6.94 -11.78
C TRP A 187 13.88 5.57 -12.48
N ILE A 188 12.73 5.05 -12.91
CA ILE A 188 12.66 3.72 -13.53
C ILE A 188 13.39 3.64 -14.89
N HIS A 189 13.59 4.79 -15.54
CA HIS A 189 14.24 4.87 -16.86
C HIS A 189 15.77 4.90 -16.79
N ALA A 190 16.36 5.04 -15.60
CA ALA A 190 17.79 4.95 -15.44
C ALA A 190 18.29 3.52 -15.68
N PRO A 191 19.53 3.34 -16.21
CA PRO A 191 20.11 2.02 -16.49
C PRO A 191 20.04 1.07 -15.29
N GLY A 192 19.53 -0.14 -15.50
CA GLY A 192 19.40 -1.17 -14.45
C GLY A 192 18.20 -1.02 -13.51
N HIS A 193 17.55 0.13 -13.43
CA HIS A 193 16.48 0.36 -12.44
C HIS A 193 15.21 -0.45 -12.72
N ALA A 194 14.88 -0.69 -13.98
CA ALA A 194 13.78 -1.58 -14.35
C ALA A 194 13.99 -3.01 -13.83
N GLU A 195 15.26 -3.49 -13.81
CA GLU A 195 15.58 -4.82 -13.26
C GLU A 195 15.42 -4.85 -11.73
N LEU A 196 15.74 -3.75 -11.03
CA LEU A 196 15.49 -3.65 -9.60
C LEU A 196 13.99 -3.78 -9.29
N VAL A 197 13.11 -3.15 -10.11
CA VAL A 197 11.65 -3.30 -9.97
C VAL A 197 11.24 -4.75 -10.22
N ARG A 198 11.71 -5.39 -11.31
CA ARG A 198 11.41 -6.80 -11.58
C ARG A 198 11.87 -7.72 -10.44
N SER A 199 13.06 -7.45 -9.87
CA SER A 199 13.55 -8.19 -8.71
C SER A 199 12.64 -8.04 -7.49
N ALA A 200 12.18 -6.82 -7.17
CA ALA A 200 11.23 -6.58 -6.08
C ALA A 200 9.91 -7.33 -6.30
N LEU A 201 9.37 -7.31 -7.52
CA LEU A 201 8.12 -8.00 -7.86
C LEU A 201 8.24 -9.51 -7.73
N ARG A 202 9.35 -10.13 -8.21
CA ARG A 202 9.61 -11.56 -8.01
C ARG A 202 9.67 -11.93 -6.53
N ARG A 203 10.27 -11.07 -5.68
CA ARG A 203 10.30 -11.27 -4.22
C ARG A 203 8.91 -11.20 -3.62
N ILE A 204 8.07 -10.24 -4.04
CA ILE A 204 6.67 -10.15 -3.61
C ILE A 204 5.94 -11.45 -3.93
N ALA A 205 6.01 -11.94 -5.17
CA ALA A 205 5.37 -13.19 -5.58
C ALA A 205 5.90 -14.42 -4.81
N ALA A 206 7.22 -14.48 -4.59
CA ALA A 206 7.84 -15.56 -3.81
C ALA A 206 7.43 -15.57 -2.34
N ARG A 207 7.23 -14.38 -1.74
CA ARG A 207 6.77 -14.24 -0.35
C ARG A 207 5.26 -14.43 -0.16
N LEU A 208 4.50 -14.25 -1.24
CA LEU A 208 3.03 -14.30 -1.26
C LEU A 208 2.52 -15.25 -2.36
N PRO A 209 2.95 -16.53 -2.37
CA PRO A 209 2.55 -17.49 -3.40
C PRO A 209 1.04 -17.75 -3.39
N GLU A 210 0.36 -17.46 -2.27
CA GLU A 210 -1.09 -17.54 -2.17
C GLU A 210 -1.78 -16.61 -3.16
N LEU A 211 -1.26 -15.39 -3.37
CA LEU A 211 -1.82 -14.40 -4.31
C LEU A 211 -1.71 -14.90 -5.75
N VAL A 212 -0.59 -15.50 -6.11
CA VAL A 212 -0.39 -16.07 -7.45
C VAL A 212 -1.37 -17.22 -7.69
N ARG A 213 -1.46 -18.17 -6.75
CA ARG A 213 -2.41 -19.30 -6.86
C ARG A 213 -3.88 -18.87 -6.91
N GLU A 214 -4.27 -17.85 -6.13
CA GLU A 214 -5.64 -17.30 -6.17
C GLU A 214 -5.91 -16.64 -7.53
N SER A 215 -4.93 -15.93 -8.08
CA SER A 215 -5.02 -15.28 -9.39
C SER A 215 -5.14 -16.30 -10.53
N ASP A 216 -4.39 -17.40 -10.48
CA ASP A 216 -4.47 -18.48 -11.47
C ASP A 216 -5.86 -19.13 -11.48
N ARG A 217 -6.42 -19.41 -10.29
CA ARG A 217 -7.78 -19.97 -10.17
C ARG A 217 -8.83 -19.01 -10.71
N ALA A 218 -8.72 -17.71 -10.43
CA ALA A 218 -9.67 -16.72 -10.95
C ALA A 218 -9.64 -16.64 -12.48
N ARG A 219 -8.45 -16.75 -13.10
CA ARG A 219 -8.32 -16.78 -14.57
C ARG A 219 -8.87 -18.06 -15.22
N SER A 220 -8.83 -19.18 -14.51
CA SER A 220 -9.32 -20.47 -15.04
C SER A 220 -10.85 -20.60 -15.00
N VAL A 221 -11.56 -19.68 -14.35
CA VAL A 221 -13.03 -19.69 -14.21
C VAL A 221 -13.70 -18.60 -15.08
N ALA A 222 -12.92 -17.64 -15.61
CA ALA A 222 -13.38 -16.55 -16.46
C ALA A 222 -13.29 -16.92 -17.96
#